data_58114adb614dd9c4d969bab133ba8934
#
_entry.id   58114adb614dd9c4d969bab133ba8934
#
_cell.length_a   1.000
_cell.length_b   1.000
_cell.length_c   1.000
_cell.angle_alpha   90.00
_cell.angle_beta   90.00
_cell.angle_gamma   90.00
#
_symmetry.space_group_name_H-M   'P 1'
#
loop_
_entity.id
_entity.type
_entity.pdbx_description
1 polymer ?
#
loop_
_entity_poly.entity_id
_entity_poly.type
_entity_poly.pdbx_seq_one_letter_code
_entity_poly.pdbx_strand_id
1 'polypeptide(L)'
;MRASSIAIDADGWASNAVRLPSPNFDRRAEGTEIALLVVHNISLPPGEFGGPYIADLFLNRLDFDAHPYFDQLRSLRVSAHFLIRRDGALVQFVSAHDRAWHAGVSAFCGRERCNDFSIGIELEGTDDRPFEPAQYDTLAALTAALRVAYPLADVMGHEDIAPGRKTDPGPCFDWQRYERDYLALEKTTVEVAENTGQDGKRTAGLRFRQA
;
A
#
# COMPACT_ATOMS: atom_id res chain seq x y z
N MET A 1 -5.62 8.78 -21.25
CA MET A 1 -6.80 8.04 -20.78
C MET A 1 -7.06 8.48 -19.36
N ARG A 2 -8.31 8.81 -18.97
CA ARG A 2 -8.61 9.11 -17.56
C ARG A 2 -8.43 7.83 -16.77
N ALA A 3 -7.63 7.84 -15.72
CA ALA A 3 -7.54 6.71 -14.81
C ALA A 3 -8.96 6.39 -14.30
N SER A 4 -9.39 5.15 -14.44
CA SER A 4 -10.68 4.72 -13.89
C SER A 4 -10.66 4.96 -12.39
N SER A 5 -11.67 5.64 -11.84
CA SER A 5 -11.75 5.94 -10.41
C SER A 5 -11.73 4.63 -9.60
N ILE A 6 -10.83 4.55 -8.63
CA ILE A 6 -10.81 3.45 -7.66
C ILE A 6 -11.85 3.78 -6.58
N ALA A 7 -12.59 2.77 -6.15
CA ALA A 7 -13.49 2.85 -4.99
C ALA A 7 -13.29 1.63 -4.10
N ILE A 8 -13.43 1.80 -2.79
CA ILE A 8 -13.38 0.71 -1.82
C ILE A 8 -14.84 0.31 -1.49
N ASP A 9 -15.15 -0.97 -1.69
CA ASP A 9 -16.49 -1.49 -1.39
C ASP A 9 -16.70 -1.73 0.13
N ALA A 10 -17.93 -2.10 0.50
CA ALA A 10 -18.30 -2.35 1.89
C ALA A 10 -17.53 -3.51 2.55
N ASP A 11 -16.92 -4.37 1.76
CA ASP A 11 -16.11 -5.50 2.25
C ASP A 11 -14.60 -5.16 2.24
N GLY A 12 -14.23 -3.92 1.95
CA GLY A 12 -12.84 -3.44 1.97
C GLY A 12 -12.03 -3.79 0.71
N TRP A 13 -12.70 -4.05 -0.42
CA TRP A 13 -12.04 -4.38 -1.68
C TRP A 13 -12.10 -3.21 -2.68
N ALA A 14 -10.99 -3.02 -3.39
CA ALA A 14 -10.89 -1.99 -4.43
C ALA A 14 -11.54 -2.46 -5.74
N SER A 15 -12.32 -1.59 -6.38
CA SER A 15 -13.11 -1.91 -7.57
C SER A 15 -12.29 -2.35 -8.78
N ASN A 16 -11.09 -1.81 -8.95
CA ASN A 16 -10.23 -2.03 -10.13
C ASN A 16 -9.03 -2.95 -9.84
N ALA A 17 -8.99 -3.59 -8.66
CA ALA A 17 -7.92 -4.50 -8.30
C ALA A 17 -8.21 -5.93 -8.80
N VAL A 18 -7.16 -6.60 -9.24
CA VAL A 18 -7.18 -8.06 -9.37
C VAL A 18 -7.18 -8.65 -7.96
N ARG A 19 -8.24 -9.39 -7.59
CA ARG A 19 -8.36 -9.99 -6.25
C ARG A 19 -7.67 -11.34 -6.20
N LEU A 20 -6.65 -11.47 -5.35
CA LEU A 20 -5.91 -12.70 -5.08
C LEU A 20 -5.85 -12.93 -3.55
N PRO A 21 -6.90 -13.45 -2.91
CA PRO A 21 -6.98 -13.53 -1.45
C PRO A 21 -5.84 -14.34 -0.83
N SER A 22 -5.03 -13.68 0.00
CA SER A 22 -3.94 -14.29 0.77
C SER A 22 -4.49 -14.99 2.01
N PRO A 23 -3.95 -16.13 2.44
CA PRO A 23 -4.24 -16.72 3.74
C PRO A 23 -3.47 -16.05 4.90
N ASN A 24 -2.51 -15.15 4.60
CA ASN A 24 -1.61 -14.54 5.58
C ASN A 24 -2.21 -13.24 6.14
N PHE A 25 -3.30 -13.35 6.85
CA PHE A 25 -3.95 -12.22 7.54
C PHE A 25 -4.68 -12.70 8.79
N ASP A 26 -5.07 -11.78 9.62
CA ASP A 26 -6.01 -11.99 10.70
C ASP A 26 -6.95 -10.77 10.84
N ARG A 27 -7.95 -10.89 11.70
CA ARG A 27 -8.87 -9.78 11.95
C ARG A 27 -8.21 -8.73 12.82
N ARG A 28 -8.52 -7.47 12.58
CA ARG A 28 -8.14 -6.39 13.50
C ARG A 28 -8.92 -6.52 14.80
N ALA A 29 -8.33 -6.02 15.89
CA ALA A 29 -9.05 -5.89 17.15
C ALA A 29 -10.26 -4.96 16.96
N GLU A 30 -11.36 -5.27 17.64
CA GLU A 30 -12.57 -4.45 17.58
C GLU A 30 -12.29 -2.99 18.00
N GLY A 31 -12.87 -2.04 17.29
CA GLY A 31 -12.65 -0.61 17.52
C GLY A 31 -11.29 -0.08 17.04
N THR A 32 -10.47 -0.88 16.38
CA THR A 32 -9.21 -0.40 15.83
C THR A 32 -9.46 0.58 14.68
N GLU A 33 -9.01 1.81 14.84
CA GLU A 33 -9.01 2.82 13.79
C GLU A 33 -7.82 2.59 12.83
N ILE A 34 -8.12 2.51 11.53
CA ILE A 34 -7.12 2.40 10.47
C ILE A 34 -6.67 3.82 10.09
N ALA A 35 -5.52 4.24 10.64
CA ALA A 35 -5.06 5.62 10.58
C ALA A 35 -3.76 5.81 9.79
N LEU A 36 -3.06 4.74 9.45
CA LEU A 36 -1.74 4.78 8.82
C LEU A 36 -1.75 4.05 7.48
N LEU A 37 -1.10 4.64 6.48
CA LEU A 37 -0.75 3.98 5.23
C LEU A 37 0.76 3.77 5.19
N VAL A 38 1.22 2.56 4.88
CA VAL A 38 2.64 2.23 4.79
C VAL A 38 2.99 1.84 3.37
N VAL A 39 3.96 2.55 2.81
CA VAL A 39 4.49 2.30 1.46
C VAL A 39 5.72 1.41 1.58
N HIS A 40 5.74 0.36 0.76
CA HIS A 40 6.82 -0.63 0.66
C HIS A 40 7.34 -0.72 -0.76
N ASN A 41 8.46 -1.39 -0.93
CA ASN A 41 8.86 -1.94 -2.22
C ASN A 41 9.13 -3.44 -2.11
N ILE A 42 8.88 -4.14 -3.19
CA ILE A 42 9.17 -5.57 -3.31
C ILE A 42 9.56 -5.93 -4.74
N SER A 43 10.58 -6.77 -4.88
CA SER A 43 10.88 -7.49 -6.12
C SER A 43 11.24 -8.94 -5.79
N LEU A 44 10.83 -9.87 -6.65
CA LEU A 44 11.07 -11.27 -6.39
C LEU A 44 11.23 -12.05 -7.71
N PRO A 45 12.43 -12.62 -7.99
CA PRO A 45 13.70 -12.47 -7.23
C PRO A 45 14.14 -11.00 -7.12
N PRO A 46 15.10 -10.66 -6.22
CA PRO A 46 15.54 -9.28 -6.06
C PRO A 46 15.99 -8.65 -7.38
N GLY A 47 15.38 -7.49 -7.70
CA GLY A 47 15.67 -6.74 -8.92
C GLY A 47 14.98 -7.25 -10.18
N GLU A 48 14.17 -8.31 -10.11
CA GLU A 48 13.37 -8.83 -11.21
C GLU A 48 11.90 -8.44 -11.06
N PHE A 49 11.26 -8.06 -12.17
CA PHE A 49 9.91 -7.52 -12.18
C PHE A 49 8.98 -8.31 -13.12
N GLY A 50 7.67 -8.17 -12.93
CA GLY A 50 6.64 -8.73 -13.82
C GLY A 50 6.33 -10.20 -13.61
N GLY A 51 7.12 -10.92 -12.80
CA GLY A 51 6.93 -12.35 -12.51
C GLY A 51 5.76 -12.65 -11.57
N PRO A 52 5.41 -13.91 -11.37
CA PRO A 52 4.33 -14.33 -10.48
C PRO A 52 4.76 -14.38 -9.00
N TYR A 53 6.05 -14.38 -8.71
CA TYR A 53 6.62 -14.81 -7.45
C TYR A 53 6.21 -13.97 -6.23
N ILE A 54 5.97 -12.66 -6.40
CA ILE A 54 5.45 -11.81 -5.30
C ILE A 54 4.06 -12.31 -4.87
N ALA A 55 3.18 -12.54 -5.85
CA ALA A 55 1.86 -13.07 -5.57
C ALA A 55 1.93 -14.49 -4.99
N ASP A 56 2.79 -15.34 -5.53
CA ASP A 56 2.96 -16.71 -5.06
C ASP A 56 3.51 -16.76 -3.62
N LEU A 57 4.40 -15.84 -3.24
CA LEU A 57 4.86 -15.69 -1.85
C LEU A 57 3.69 -15.35 -0.93
N PHE A 58 2.89 -14.33 -1.27
CA PHE A 58 1.78 -13.89 -0.43
C PHE A 58 0.65 -14.93 -0.36
N LEU A 59 0.54 -15.81 -1.34
CA LEU A 59 -0.44 -16.89 -1.40
C LEU A 59 0.10 -18.23 -0.85
N ASN A 60 1.33 -18.26 -0.31
CA ASN A 60 2.02 -19.48 0.16
C ASN A 60 2.16 -20.57 -0.93
N ARG A 61 2.35 -20.14 -2.18
CA ARG A 61 2.48 -21.02 -3.36
C ARG A 61 3.83 -20.89 -4.06
N LEU A 62 4.76 -20.10 -3.47
CA LEU A 62 6.09 -19.89 -4.06
C LEU A 62 6.81 -21.22 -4.23
N ASP A 63 7.25 -21.51 -5.45
CA ASP A 63 8.17 -22.58 -5.74
C ASP A 63 9.57 -22.16 -5.28
N PHE A 64 9.98 -22.69 -4.12
CA PHE A 64 11.25 -22.32 -3.51
C PHE A 64 12.46 -22.87 -4.29
N ASP A 65 12.27 -23.81 -5.18
CA ASP A 65 13.34 -24.39 -5.99
C ASP A 65 13.54 -23.62 -7.32
N ALA A 66 12.63 -22.68 -7.65
CA ALA A 66 12.70 -21.87 -8.86
C ALA A 66 13.86 -20.86 -8.86
N HIS A 67 14.35 -20.44 -7.70
CA HIS A 67 15.49 -19.52 -7.60
C HIS A 67 16.21 -19.65 -6.25
N PRO A 68 17.57 -19.64 -6.20
CA PRO A 68 18.32 -19.82 -4.95
C PRO A 68 17.98 -18.84 -3.83
N TYR A 69 17.61 -17.60 -4.17
CA TYR A 69 17.17 -16.60 -3.20
C TYR A 69 15.94 -17.05 -2.40
N PHE A 70 15.10 -17.90 -2.95
CA PHE A 70 13.83 -18.27 -2.32
C PHE A 70 13.99 -19.21 -1.12
N ASP A 71 15.14 -19.88 -0.97
CA ASP A 71 15.40 -20.75 0.17
C ASP A 71 15.23 -20.05 1.52
N GLN A 72 15.68 -18.79 1.63
CA GLN A 72 15.54 -18.00 2.85
C GLN A 72 14.09 -17.58 3.15
N LEU A 73 13.18 -17.73 2.19
CA LEU A 73 11.77 -17.36 2.32
C LEU A 73 10.88 -18.53 2.76
N ARG A 74 11.41 -19.78 2.86
CA ARG A 74 10.62 -20.99 3.14
C ARG A 74 9.77 -20.90 4.42
N SER A 75 10.29 -20.23 5.46
CA SER A 75 9.58 -20.04 6.73
C SER A 75 8.76 -18.76 6.78
N LEU A 76 8.86 -17.91 5.78
CA LEU A 76 8.20 -16.60 5.79
C LEU A 76 6.71 -16.73 5.48
N ARG A 77 5.89 -16.07 6.27
CA ARG A 77 4.46 -15.93 6.07
C ARG A 77 4.11 -14.46 6.18
N VAL A 78 3.94 -13.83 5.03
CA VAL A 78 3.71 -12.39 4.88
C VAL A 78 2.65 -12.12 3.84
N SER A 79 2.10 -10.92 3.86
CA SER A 79 1.23 -10.39 2.84
C SER A 79 1.28 -8.86 2.88
N ALA A 80 0.71 -8.20 1.89
CA ALA A 80 0.30 -6.81 1.98
C ALA A 80 -1.18 -6.70 1.60
N HIS A 81 -1.80 -5.55 1.81
CA HIS A 81 -3.16 -5.35 1.32
C HIS A 81 -3.14 -5.24 -0.20
N PHE A 82 -2.20 -4.45 -0.72
CA PHE A 82 -2.10 -4.15 -2.15
C PHE A 82 -0.69 -4.34 -2.70
N LEU A 83 -0.63 -4.64 -3.99
CA LEU A 83 0.58 -4.56 -4.81
C LEU A 83 0.27 -3.73 -6.05
N ILE A 84 1.12 -2.76 -6.34
CA ILE A 84 1.10 -1.99 -7.58
C ILE A 84 2.28 -2.43 -8.44
N ARG A 85 1.98 -3.05 -9.57
CA ARG A 85 2.97 -3.50 -10.56
C ARG A 85 3.63 -2.32 -11.26
N ARG A 86 4.74 -2.57 -11.96
CA ARG A 86 5.48 -1.55 -12.72
C ARG A 86 4.61 -0.80 -13.75
N ASP A 87 3.66 -1.48 -14.36
CA ASP A 87 2.70 -0.91 -15.33
C ASP A 87 1.51 -0.19 -14.68
N GLY A 88 1.48 -0.09 -13.35
CA GLY A 88 0.40 0.49 -12.57
C GLY A 88 -0.77 -0.47 -12.30
N ALA A 89 -0.69 -1.73 -12.74
CA ALA A 89 -1.74 -2.71 -12.43
C ALA A 89 -1.85 -2.94 -10.92
N LEU A 90 -3.09 -2.90 -10.41
CA LEU A 90 -3.41 -3.05 -8.99
C LEU A 90 -3.84 -4.47 -8.67
N VAL A 91 -3.19 -5.07 -7.69
CA VAL A 91 -3.56 -6.37 -7.11
C VAL A 91 -3.90 -6.19 -5.64
N GLN A 92 -4.96 -6.84 -5.16
CA GLN A 92 -5.33 -6.83 -3.74
C GLN A 92 -5.34 -8.25 -3.18
N PHE A 93 -4.63 -8.43 -2.05
CA PHE A 93 -4.48 -9.73 -1.38
C PHE A 93 -5.29 -9.86 -0.09
N VAL A 94 -5.49 -8.76 0.62
CA VAL A 94 -6.19 -8.74 1.91
C VAL A 94 -7.22 -7.62 1.88
N SER A 95 -8.42 -7.88 2.41
CA SER A 95 -9.40 -6.82 2.62
C SER A 95 -8.79 -5.71 3.47
N ALA A 96 -9.03 -4.45 3.13
CA ALA A 96 -8.54 -3.34 3.93
C ALA A 96 -9.13 -3.30 5.36
N HIS A 97 -10.24 -4.02 5.62
CA HIS A 97 -10.78 -4.22 6.97
C HIS A 97 -9.93 -5.16 7.82
N ASP A 98 -9.25 -6.10 7.20
CA ASP A 98 -8.44 -7.09 7.88
C ASP A 98 -7.00 -6.60 8.08
N ARG A 99 -6.22 -7.35 8.83
CA ARG A 99 -4.85 -7.05 9.19
C ARG A 99 -3.89 -7.89 8.35
N ALA A 100 -3.32 -7.32 7.29
CA ALA A 100 -2.24 -7.95 6.53
C ALA A 100 -0.92 -7.97 7.35
N TRP A 101 -0.01 -8.86 6.99
CA TRP A 101 1.26 -9.06 7.69
C TRP A 101 2.42 -8.47 6.89
N HIS A 102 2.55 -7.12 6.88
CA HIS A 102 3.53 -6.39 6.06
C HIS A 102 4.61 -5.65 6.85
N ALA A 103 4.30 -5.16 8.06
CA ALA A 103 5.19 -4.25 8.79
C ALA A 103 6.16 -4.95 9.77
N GLY A 104 5.86 -6.19 10.19
CA GLY A 104 6.65 -6.93 11.17
C GLY A 104 6.78 -6.17 12.50
N VAL A 105 7.98 -6.21 13.11
CA VAL A 105 8.29 -5.41 14.30
C VAL A 105 8.42 -3.95 13.87
N SER A 106 7.53 -3.11 14.33
CA SER A 106 7.38 -1.73 13.87
C SER A 106 6.71 -0.85 14.93
N ALA A 107 6.97 0.44 14.88
CA ALA A 107 6.32 1.43 15.75
C ALA A 107 6.13 2.76 15.01
N PHE A 108 5.04 3.46 15.31
CA PHE A 108 4.75 4.79 14.80
C PHE A 108 4.04 5.63 15.87
N CYS A 109 4.56 6.85 16.12
CA CYS A 109 4.02 7.77 17.15
C CYS A 109 3.78 7.09 18.50
N GLY A 110 4.72 6.26 18.97
CA GLY A 110 4.64 5.56 20.25
C GLY A 110 3.69 4.34 20.27
N ARG A 111 3.05 3.99 19.14
CA ARG A 111 2.26 2.75 18.99
C ARG A 111 3.11 1.70 18.30
N GLU A 112 3.23 0.55 18.92
CA GLU A 112 3.86 -0.63 18.32
C GLU A 112 2.90 -1.40 17.41
N ARG A 113 3.47 -2.36 16.65
CA ARG A 113 2.69 -3.30 15.81
C ARG A 113 1.86 -2.59 14.75
N CYS A 114 2.51 -1.83 13.87
CA CYS A 114 1.84 -1.03 12.84
C CYS A 114 0.86 -1.83 11.96
N ASN A 115 1.05 -3.14 11.77
CA ASN A 115 0.05 -3.99 11.11
C ASN A 115 -1.36 -3.82 11.69
N ASP A 116 -1.48 -3.56 13.00
CA ASP A 116 -2.77 -3.51 13.67
C ASP A 116 -3.63 -2.35 13.18
N PHE A 117 -3.03 -1.21 12.81
CA PHE A 117 -3.73 0.03 12.47
C PHE A 117 -3.31 0.65 11.13
N SER A 118 -2.63 -0.11 10.28
CA SER A 118 -2.18 0.38 8.96
C SER A 118 -2.72 -0.44 7.79
N ILE A 119 -2.66 0.17 6.61
CA ILE A 119 -2.79 -0.49 5.31
C ILE A 119 -1.41 -0.48 4.66
N GLY A 120 -0.90 -1.64 4.25
CA GLY A 120 0.37 -1.78 3.54
C GLY A 120 0.15 -1.88 2.03
N ILE A 121 0.91 -1.06 1.28
CA ILE A 121 0.93 -1.04 -0.18
C ILE A 121 2.35 -1.34 -0.64
N GLU A 122 2.52 -2.43 -1.35
CA GLU A 122 3.77 -2.78 -2.01
C GLU A 122 3.81 -2.16 -3.41
N LEU A 123 4.94 -1.56 -3.76
CA LEU A 123 5.27 -1.17 -5.12
C LEU A 123 6.28 -2.17 -5.67
N GLU A 124 5.99 -2.78 -6.83
CA GLU A 124 6.98 -3.62 -7.49
C GLU A 124 8.21 -2.77 -7.86
N GLY A 125 9.33 -2.98 -7.16
CA GLY A 125 10.49 -2.11 -7.22
C GLY A 125 11.64 -2.56 -6.36
N THR A 126 12.64 -1.70 -6.27
CA THR A 126 13.84 -1.84 -5.42
C THR A 126 14.25 -0.47 -4.88
N ASP A 127 15.11 -0.44 -3.87
CA ASP A 127 15.62 0.80 -3.27
C ASP A 127 16.44 1.65 -4.27
N ASP A 128 17.07 1.01 -5.25
CA ASP A 128 18.07 1.60 -6.15
C ASP A 128 17.55 1.89 -7.57
N ARG A 129 16.27 1.65 -7.83
CA ARG A 129 15.64 1.93 -9.13
C ARG A 129 14.43 2.85 -8.99
N PRO A 130 14.31 3.88 -9.85
CA PRO A 130 13.11 4.72 -9.87
C PRO A 130 11.84 3.92 -10.13
N PHE A 131 10.76 4.36 -9.50
CA PHE A 131 9.43 3.83 -9.75
C PHE A 131 8.82 4.46 -11.01
N GLU A 132 7.92 3.72 -11.65
CA GLU A 132 7.30 4.17 -12.89
C GLU A 132 6.19 5.21 -12.65
N PRO A 133 5.97 6.13 -13.61
CA PRO A 133 4.86 7.08 -13.51
C PRO A 133 3.51 6.43 -13.22
N ALA A 134 3.21 5.31 -13.88
CA ALA A 134 1.96 4.59 -13.70
C ALA A 134 1.77 4.06 -12.26
N GLN A 135 2.87 3.77 -11.54
CA GLN A 135 2.79 3.36 -10.14
C GLN A 135 2.36 4.51 -9.25
N TYR A 136 2.88 5.72 -9.46
CA TYR A 136 2.47 6.93 -8.71
C TYR A 136 1.02 7.31 -9.00
N ASP A 137 0.59 7.21 -10.26
CA ASP A 137 -0.78 7.49 -10.66
C ASP A 137 -1.76 6.56 -9.93
N THR A 138 -1.46 5.26 -9.90
CA THR A 138 -2.28 4.26 -9.19
C THR A 138 -2.20 4.43 -7.67
N LEU A 139 -1.01 4.71 -7.11
CA LEU A 139 -0.81 4.91 -5.69
C LEU A 139 -1.60 6.11 -5.18
N ALA A 140 -1.54 7.25 -5.88
CA ALA A 140 -2.30 8.44 -5.52
C ALA A 140 -3.81 8.19 -5.58
N ALA A 141 -4.29 7.53 -6.63
CA ALA A 141 -5.71 7.19 -6.79
C ALA A 141 -6.21 6.21 -5.71
N LEU A 142 -5.42 5.19 -5.39
CA LEU A 142 -5.72 4.23 -4.33
C LEU A 142 -5.75 4.92 -2.95
N THR A 143 -4.78 5.79 -2.69
CA THR A 143 -4.73 6.57 -1.43
C THR A 143 -5.97 7.45 -1.27
N ALA A 144 -6.39 8.14 -2.33
CA ALA A 144 -7.61 8.94 -2.30
C ALA A 144 -8.86 8.08 -2.01
N ALA A 145 -8.98 6.91 -2.63
CA ALA A 145 -10.09 5.98 -2.36
C ALA A 145 -10.08 5.43 -0.93
N LEU A 146 -8.90 5.04 -0.41
CA LEU A 146 -8.74 4.57 0.95
C LEU A 146 -9.04 5.67 1.98
N ARG A 147 -8.69 6.92 1.68
CA ARG A 147 -8.97 8.07 2.53
C ARG A 147 -10.46 8.36 2.66
N VAL A 148 -11.25 8.09 1.63
CA VAL A 148 -12.72 8.18 1.69
C VAL A 148 -13.30 7.10 2.60
N ALA A 149 -12.72 5.89 2.57
CA ALA A 149 -13.23 4.73 3.32
C ALA A 149 -12.74 4.66 4.77
N TYR A 150 -11.54 5.20 5.06
CA TYR A 150 -10.86 5.08 6.36
C TYR A 150 -10.34 6.44 6.85
N PRO A 151 -10.25 6.67 8.18
CA PRO A 151 -9.74 7.91 8.76
C PRO A 151 -8.20 7.96 8.72
N LEU A 152 -7.61 7.71 7.55
CA LEU A 152 -6.17 7.78 7.37
C LEU A 152 -5.64 9.17 7.73
N ALA A 153 -4.65 9.23 8.58
CA ALA A 153 -4.02 10.46 9.04
C ALA A 153 -2.60 10.63 8.52
N ASP A 154 -1.88 9.53 8.35
CA ASP A 154 -0.45 9.54 8.02
C ASP A 154 -0.10 8.56 6.90
N VAL A 155 0.94 8.92 6.12
CA VAL A 155 1.57 8.09 5.09
C VAL A 155 3.06 8.04 5.36
N MET A 156 3.59 6.84 5.59
CA MET A 156 4.99 6.59 5.94
C MET A 156 5.60 5.49 5.08
N GLY A 157 6.92 5.48 4.98
CA GLY A 157 7.67 4.34 4.47
C GLY A 157 7.84 3.24 5.52
N HIS A 158 8.14 2.02 5.08
CA HIS A 158 8.47 0.96 6.01
C HIS A 158 9.75 1.29 6.81
N GLU A 159 10.70 1.96 6.18
CA GLU A 159 11.93 2.47 6.82
C GLU A 159 11.64 3.42 8.00
N ASP A 160 10.55 4.20 7.93
CA ASP A 160 10.19 5.17 8.97
C ASP A 160 9.60 4.50 10.23
N ILE A 161 8.85 3.42 10.03
CA ILE A 161 8.20 2.66 11.11
C ILE A 161 9.03 1.50 11.64
N ALA A 162 10.15 1.18 10.96
CA ALA A 162 11.08 0.12 11.35
C ALA A 162 12.54 0.53 11.07
N PRO A 163 13.01 1.70 11.62
CA PRO A 163 14.31 2.26 11.34
C PRO A 163 15.43 1.29 11.71
N GLY A 164 16.47 1.23 10.86
CA GLY A 164 17.61 0.32 11.04
C GLY A 164 17.33 -1.14 10.70
N ARG A 165 16.07 -1.53 10.50
CA ARG A 165 15.65 -2.87 10.11
C ARG A 165 15.18 -2.93 8.64
N LYS A 166 14.60 -1.86 8.16
CA LYS A 166 14.02 -1.75 6.83
C LYS A 166 14.50 -0.50 6.11
N THR A 167 14.53 -0.58 4.80
CA THR A 167 15.00 0.48 3.91
C THR A 167 13.96 0.89 2.88
N ASP A 168 12.92 0.07 2.70
CA ASP A 168 11.86 0.28 1.73
C ASP A 168 10.87 1.41 2.14
N PRO A 169 10.34 2.21 1.21
CA PRO A 169 10.46 2.11 -0.25
C PRO A 169 11.79 2.61 -0.83
N GLY A 170 12.71 3.12 -0.02
CA GLY A 170 14.07 3.48 -0.37
C GLY A 170 14.22 4.85 -1.04
N PRO A 171 15.47 5.28 -1.28
CA PRO A 171 15.80 6.63 -1.72
C PRO A 171 15.36 6.97 -3.15
N CYS A 172 15.02 5.96 -3.97
CA CYS A 172 14.51 6.18 -5.31
C CYS A 172 12.99 6.41 -5.36
N PHE A 173 12.30 6.35 -4.21
CA PHE A 173 10.89 6.72 -4.11
C PHE A 173 10.73 8.24 -3.98
N ASP A 174 10.00 8.84 -4.91
CA ASP A 174 9.76 10.29 -4.96
C ASP A 174 8.53 10.66 -4.10
N TRP A 175 8.77 10.94 -2.81
CA TRP A 175 7.76 11.36 -1.86
C TRP A 175 7.06 12.66 -2.26
N GLN A 176 7.80 13.63 -2.82
CA GLN A 176 7.23 14.92 -3.25
C GLN A 176 6.28 14.74 -4.43
N ARG A 177 6.63 13.87 -5.37
CA ARG A 177 5.76 13.49 -6.48
C ARG A 177 4.47 12.85 -5.97
N TYR A 178 4.59 11.86 -5.08
CA TYR A 178 3.45 11.15 -4.54
C TYR A 178 2.47 12.10 -3.83
N GLU A 179 2.96 12.95 -2.94
CA GLU A 179 2.15 13.95 -2.23
C GLU A 179 1.47 14.91 -3.21
N ARG A 180 2.22 15.47 -4.17
CA ARG A 180 1.69 16.38 -5.18
C ARG A 180 0.59 15.73 -6.01
N ASP A 181 0.80 14.50 -6.48
CA ASP A 181 -0.15 13.78 -7.34
C ASP A 181 -1.42 13.42 -6.56
N TYR A 182 -1.31 13.04 -5.27
CA TYR A 182 -2.44 12.87 -4.37
C TYR A 182 -3.23 14.18 -4.15
N LEU A 183 -2.55 15.28 -3.82
CA LEU A 183 -3.20 16.57 -3.58
C LEU A 183 -3.93 17.12 -4.82
N ALA A 184 -3.43 16.82 -6.01
CA ALA A 184 -4.11 17.19 -7.25
C ALA A 184 -5.47 16.46 -7.40
N LEU A 185 -5.54 15.18 -7.02
CA LEU A 185 -6.78 14.41 -7.02
C LEU A 185 -7.76 14.89 -5.94
N GLU A 186 -7.26 15.19 -4.74
CA GLU A 186 -8.09 15.65 -3.62
C GLU A 186 -8.80 16.99 -3.97
N LYS A 187 -8.08 17.95 -4.57
CA LYS A 187 -8.64 19.22 -5.03
C LYS A 187 -9.78 19.02 -6.04
N THR A 188 -9.56 18.15 -7.02
CA THR A 188 -10.58 17.86 -8.05
C THR A 188 -11.83 17.25 -7.44
N THR A 189 -11.69 16.40 -6.42
CA THR A 189 -12.80 15.77 -5.72
C THR A 189 -13.61 16.80 -4.91
N VAL A 190 -12.93 17.74 -4.23
CA VAL A 190 -13.58 18.82 -3.46
C VAL A 190 -14.33 19.77 -4.38
N GLU A 191 -13.75 20.20 -5.49
CA GLU A 191 -14.40 21.08 -6.46
C GLU A 191 -15.68 20.46 -7.06
N VAL A 192 -15.66 19.14 -7.33
CA VAL A 192 -16.84 18.41 -7.80
C VAL A 192 -17.92 18.35 -6.72
N ALA A 193 -17.55 18.08 -5.46
CA ALA A 193 -18.49 18.02 -4.34
C ALA A 193 -19.16 19.38 -4.06
N GLU A 194 -18.40 20.46 -4.06
CA GLU A 194 -18.92 21.83 -3.90
C GLU A 194 -19.89 22.21 -5.03
N ASN A 195 -19.58 21.85 -6.27
CA ASN A 195 -20.46 22.10 -7.42
C ASN A 195 -21.74 21.24 -7.44
N THR A 196 -21.74 20.10 -6.73
CA THR A 196 -22.91 19.20 -6.64
C THR A 196 -23.73 19.37 -5.35
N GLY A 197 -23.32 20.29 -4.44
CA GLY A 197 -24.04 20.57 -3.20
C GLY A 197 -23.94 19.45 -2.14
N GLN A 198 -22.97 18.58 -2.26
CA GLN A 198 -22.69 17.56 -1.24
C GLN A 198 -21.74 18.12 -0.19
N ASP A 199 -22.25 18.30 1.04
CA ASP A 199 -21.46 18.72 2.21
C ASP A 199 -20.41 17.65 2.56
N GLY A 200 -19.22 17.75 1.99
CA GLY A 200 -18.06 16.94 2.36
C GLY A 200 -17.51 17.42 3.71
N LYS A 201 -17.59 16.59 4.75
CA LYS A 201 -16.83 16.84 6.00
C LYS A 201 -15.36 17.03 5.65
N ARG A 202 -14.81 18.24 5.83
CA ARG A 202 -13.37 18.48 5.77
C ARG A 202 -12.70 17.68 6.90
N THR A 203 -12.10 16.55 6.57
CA THR A 203 -11.17 15.85 7.45
C THR A 203 -9.83 16.60 7.45
N ALA A 204 -9.08 16.56 8.55
CA ALA A 204 -7.71 17.08 8.60
C ALA A 204 -6.88 16.50 7.45
N GLY A 205 -5.98 17.30 6.85
CA GLY A 205 -5.16 16.87 5.71
C GLY A 205 -4.37 15.59 6.02
N LEU A 206 -4.14 14.75 5.03
CA LEU A 206 -3.28 13.57 5.13
C LEU A 206 -1.83 14.07 5.27
N ARG A 207 -1.10 13.58 6.27
CA ARG A 207 0.30 13.94 6.50
C ARG A 207 1.20 12.91 5.81
N PHE A 208 2.05 13.39 4.93
CA PHE A 208 3.09 12.59 4.30
C PHE A 208 4.39 12.67 5.11
N ARG A 209 5.24 11.66 4.97
CA ARG A 209 6.62 11.69 5.46
C ARG A 209 7.26 13.03 5.08
N GLN A 210 7.82 13.71 6.07
CA GLN A 210 8.66 14.89 5.82
C GLN A 210 10.02 14.43 5.28
N ALA A 211 10.51 15.09 4.23
CA ALA A 211 11.81 14.78 3.60
C ALA A 211 12.97 15.05 4.55
#